data_9b17286c7f8da6f94198119a025cd2b9
#
_entry.id   9b17286c7f8da6f94198119a025cd2b9
#
_cell.length_a   1.000
_cell.length_b   1.000
_cell.length_c   1.000
_cell.angle_alpha   90.00
_cell.angle_beta   90.00
_cell.angle_gamma   90.00
#
_symmetry.space_group_name_H-M   'P 1'
#
loop_
_entity.id
_entity.type
_entity.pdbx_description
1 polymer ?
#
loop_
_entity_poly.entity_id
_entity_poly.type
_entity_poly.pdbx_seq_one_letter_code
_entity_poly.pdbx_strand_id
1 'polypeptide(L)'
;ANELERDLFETRKKIEKIARNSQLKEFYICSFSSRSIVYKGMFLAEMLSEFYLDLNDKKLTSRFAVFHQRYSTNTFPSWDLAQPFRTLAHNGEINTLKGNINWMKIHEQDMSSSLFKNVKNLQPVIRSTSDSGALDNVFELLVHSGKLAPLIKLMMIPDAWSKRSKTVPKNHQDLSLIHISEPTRPMN
;
A
#
# COMPACT_ATOMS: atom_id res chain seq x y z
N ALA A 1 21.29 -1.93 -1.97
CA ALA A 1 20.10 -1.10 -2.32
C ALA A 1 18.82 -1.60 -1.63
N ASN A 2 18.53 -2.89 -1.64
CA ASN A 2 17.34 -3.44 -0.99
C ASN A 2 17.43 -3.45 0.54
N GLU A 3 18.61 -3.57 1.10
CA GLU A 3 18.86 -3.50 2.54
C GLU A 3 18.58 -2.08 3.07
N LEU A 4 19.09 -1.05 2.42
CA LEU A 4 18.82 0.34 2.78
C LEU A 4 17.31 0.63 2.76
N GLU A 5 16.58 0.20 1.72
CA GLU A 5 15.13 0.40 1.65
C GLU A 5 14.40 -0.30 2.80
N ARG A 6 14.87 -1.47 3.21
CA ARG A 6 14.32 -2.20 4.35
C ARG A 6 14.61 -1.49 5.67
N ASP A 7 15.81 -0.99 5.86
CA ASP A 7 16.18 -0.19 7.05
C ASP A 7 15.35 1.10 7.13
N LEU A 8 15.13 1.77 6.01
CA LEU A 8 14.25 2.93 5.93
C LEU A 8 12.80 2.56 6.27
N PHE A 9 12.29 1.46 5.72
CA PHE A 9 10.95 0.96 6.04
C PHE A 9 10.78 0.66 7.53
N GLU A 10 11.71 -0.09 8.16
CA GLU A 10 11.67 -0.39 9.60
C GLU A 10 11.76 0.89 10.45
N THR A 11 12.64 1.82 10.06
CA THR A 11 12.81 3.10 10.75
C THR A 11 11.53 3.92 10.71
N ARG A 12 10.91 4.03 9.54
CA ARG A 12 9.62 4.71 9.39
C ARG A 12 8.54 4.07 10.26
N LYS A 13 8.41 2.74 10.23
CA LYS A 13 7.45 2.02 11.08
C LYS A 13 7.66 2.27 12.56
N LYS A 14 8.92 2.36 12.99
CA LYS A 14 9.28 2.70 14.38
C LYS A 14 8.87 4.13 14.73
N ILE A 15 9.15 5.10 13.86
CA ILE A 15 8.76 6.51 14.05
C ILE A 15 7.24 6.62 14.15
N GLU A 16 6.49 6.01 13.22
CA GLU A 16 5.03 6.00 13.22
C GLU A 16 4.45 5.34 14.49
N LYS A 17 5.13 4.32 15.03
CA LYS A 17 4.74 3.68 16.30
C LYS A 17 4.94 4.63 17.49
N ILE A 18 6.07 5.34 17.54
CA ILE A 18 6.37 6.33 18.60
C ILE A 18 5.35 7.47 18.52
N ALA A 19 5.12 8.03 17.35
CA ALA A 19 4.16 9.12 17.16
C ALA A 19 2.76 8.75 17.69
N ARG A 20 2.29 7.54 17.39
CA ARG A 20 1.00 7.05 17.87
C ARG A 20 0.97 6.89 19.39
N ASN A 21 2.03 6.33 19.96
CA ASN A 21 2.12 6.16 21.42
C ASN A 21 2.16 7.52 22.14
N SER A 22 2.67 8.55 21.47
CA SER A 22 2.67 9.94 21.94
C SER A 22 1.37 10.69 21.62
N GLN A 23 0.34 9.98 21.15
CA GLN A 23 -0.98 10.54 20.80
C GLN A 23 -0.93 11.65 19.75
N LEU A 24 0.10 11.68 18.91
CA LEU A 24 0.17 12.58 17.76
C LEU A 24 -0.86 12.14 16.72
N LYS A 25 -1.97 12.85 16.70
CA LYS A 25 -3.02 12.66 15.69
C LYS A 25 -2.51 13.18 14.33
N GLU A 26 -3.03 12.61 13.26
CA GLU A 26 -2.73 13.07 11.88
C GLU A 26 -1.25 12.99 11.46
N PHE A 27 -0.43 12.24 12.19
CA PHE A 27 0.95 12.01 11.83
C PHE A 27 1.06 10.89 10.79
N TYR A 28 1.54 11.23 9.61
CA TYR A 28 1.74 10.30 8.50
C TYR A 28 3.00 10.65 7.72
N ILE A 29 3.84 9.69 7.43
CA ILE A 29 5.01 9.85 6.58
C ILE A 29 4.65 9.39 5.17
N CYS A 30 4.56 10.33 4.23
CA CYS A 30 4.15 10.07 2.85
C CYS A 30 5.10 9.13 2.12
N SER A 31 6.41 9.33 2.29
CA SER A 31 7.47 8.47 1.75
C SER A 31 8.71 8.54 2.63
N PHE A 32 9.44 7.44 2.69
CA PHE A 32 10.72 7.34 3.37
C PHE A 32 11.56 6.30 2.64
N SER A 33 12.05 6.67 1.46
CA SER A 33 12.71 5.81 0.49
C SER A 33 13.83 6.57 -0.21
N SER A 34 14.87 5.87 -0.62
CA SER A 34 15.94 6.43 -1.46
C SER A 34 15.62 6.37 -2.96
N ARG A 35 14.43 5.82 -3.34
CA ARG A 35 14.06 5.54 -4.73
C ARG A 35 12.87 6.32 -5.22
N SER A 36 11.98 6.72 -4.31
CA SER A 36 10.73 7.38 -4.65
C SER A 36 10.40 8.45 -3.63
N ILE A 37 9.71 9.47 -4.08
CA ILE A 37 9.16 10.52 -3.23
C ILE A 37 7.68 10.67 -3.51
N VAL A 38 6.88 10.88 -2.48
CA VAL A 38 5.45 11.08 -2.58
C VAL A 38 5.10 12.44 -2.02
N TYR A 39 4.53 13.27 -2.86
CA TYR A 39 3.96 14.56 -2.50
C TYR A 39 2.44 14.42 -2.43
N LYS A 40 1.82 14.77 -1.32
CA LYS A 40 0.37 14.75 -1.20
C LYS A 40 -0.17 15.67 -0.12
N GLY A 41 -1.43 16.03 -0.27
CA GLY A 41 -2.13 16.89 0.67
C GLY A 41 -3.57 17.13 0.22
N MET A 42 -4.30 17.91 1.01
CA MET A 42 -5.67 18.35 0.70
C MET A 42 -5.64 19.79 0.19
N PHE A 43 -5.26 19.97 -1.07
CA PHE A 43 -5.23 21.26 -1.76
C PHE A 43 -5.53 21.09 -3.24
N LEU A 44 -5.77 22.19 -3.92
CA LEU A 44 -5.98 22.18 -5.36
C LEU A 44 -4.69 21.81 -6.10
N ALA A 45 -4.81 21.17 -7.25
CA ALA A 45 -3.65 20.66 -7.99
C ALA A 45 -2.64 21.75 -8.37
N GLU A 46 -3.11 22.94 -8.70
CA GLU A 46 -2.30 24.12 -9.01
C GLU A 46 -1.46 24.62 -7.83
N MET A 47 -1.88 24.34 -6.60
CA MET A 47 -1.18 24.74 -5.38
C MET A 47 -0.05 23.77 -5.01
N LEU A 48 0.09 22.65 -5.70
CA LEU A 48 1.05 21.61 -5.36
C LEU A 48 2.50 22.14 -5.37
N SER A 49 2.87 22.90 -6.39
CA SER A 49 4.21 23.50 -6.53
C SER A 49 4.44 24.72 -5.62
N GLU A 50 3.36 25.35 -5.16
CA GLU A 50 3.45 26.41 -4.16
C GLU A 50 3.70 25.85 -2.77
N PHE A 51 3.11 24.67 -2.49
CA PHE A 51 3.29 23.99 -1.22
C PHE A 51 4.60 23.22 -1.13
N TYR A 52 4.97 22.51 -2.19
CA TYR A 52 6.22 21.75 -2.29
C TYR A 52 7.20 22.48 -3.20
N LEU A 53 8.01 23.36 -2.63
CA LEU A 53 8.89 24.27 -3.37
C LEU A 53 9.96 23.56 -4.21
N ASP A 54 10.38 22.37 -3.81
CA ASP A 54 11.33 21.55 -4.53
C ASP A 54 10.80 21.04 -5.88
N LEU A 55 9.48 21.02 -6.09
CA LEU A 55 8.89 20.75 -7.43
C LEU A 55 9.23 21.84 -8.47
N ASN A 56 9.63 23.03 -8.02
CA ASN A 56 10.07 24.12 -8.89
C ASN A 56 11.57 24.07 -9.18
N ASP A 57 12.34 23.20 -8.52
CA ASP A 57 13.78 23.07 -8.77
C ASP A 57 14.03 22.34 -10.11
N LYS A 58 14.72 23.02 -11.03
CA LYS A 58 15.11 22.46 -12.33
C LYS A 58 16.01 21.22 -12.23
N LYS A 59 16.62 20.97 -11.07
CA LYS A 59 17.44 19.79 -10.80
C LYS A 59 16.61 18.58 -10.40
N LEU A 60 15.35 18.78 -10.00
CA LEU A 60 14.45 17.67 -9.70
C LEU A 60 14.03 17.00 -11.01
N THR A 61 14.53 15.80 -11.23
CA THR A 61 14.24 15.00 -12.41
C THR A 61 13.68 13.64 -12.03
N SER A 62 12.73 13.13 -12.79
CA SER A 62 12.15 11.80 -12.61
C SER A 62 11.93 11.14 -13.95
N ARG A 63 11.99 9.80 -14.00
CA ARG A 63 11.66 9.02 -15.20
C ARG A 63 10.17 9.04 -15.52
N PHE A 64 9.34 9.12 -14.48
CA PHE A 64 7.88 9.19 -14.59
C PHE A 64 7.30 9.81 -13.33
N ALA A 65 6.08 10.29 -13.43
CA ALA A 65 5.27 10.70 -12.30
C ALA A 65 3.91 9.99 -12.34
N VAL A 66 3.47 9.52 -11.17
CA VAL A 66 2.11 9.02 -10.98
C VAL A 66 1.35 10.07 -10.15
N PHE A 67 0.22 10.51 -10.64
CA PHE A 67 -0.58 11.52 -9.96
C PHE A 67 -2.04 11.10 -9.85
N HIS A 68 -2.70 11.58 -8.81
CA HIS A 68 -4.12 11.34 -8.55
C HIS A 68 -4.75 12.61 -7.99
N GLN A 69 -5.80 13.08 -8.60
CA GLN A 69 -6.42 14.37 -8.29
C GLN A 69 -7.69 14.25 -7.43
N ARG A 70 -8.21 13.04 -7.23
CA ARG A 70 -9.48 12.82 -6.52
C ARG A 70 -9.27 12.01 -5.25
N TYR A 71 -10.08 12.30 -4.25
CA TYR A 71 -10.27 11.44 -3.07
C TYR A 71 -11.23 10.29 -3.38
N SER A 72 -11.15 9.23 -2.58
CA SER A 72 -12.16 8.18 -2.60
C SER A 72 -13.53 8.76 -2.21
N THR A 73 -14.57 8.32 -2.91
CA THR A 73 -15.96 8.72 -2.62
C THR A 73 -16.54 8.02 -1.40
N ASN A 74 -15.90 6.94 -0.93
CA ASN A 74 -16.43 6.03 0.10
C ASN A 74 -15.77 6.21 1.47
N THR A 75 -14.83 7.14 1.61
CA THR A 75 -14.15 7.43 2.89
C THR A 75 -14.26 8.90 3.23
N PHE A 76 -14.26 9.22 4.53
CA PHE A 76 -14.16 10.60 4.96
C PHE A 76 -12.80 11.17 4.49
N PRO A 77 -12.79 12.32 3.80
CA PRO A 77 -11.56 12.88 3.28
C PRO A 77 -10.58 13.21 4.40
N SER A 78 -9.36 12.70 4.30
CA SER A 78 -8.23 13.14 5.12
C SER A 78 -6.96 13.12 4.27
N TRP A 79 -6.02 13.97 4.61
CA TRP A 79 -4.83 14.19 3.78
C TRP A 79 -3.95 12.94 3.65
N ASP A 80 -3.88 12.11 4.67
CA ASP A 80 -3.13 10.85 4.68
C ASP A 80 -3.73 9.79 3.76
N LEU A 81 -5.04 9.89 3.49
CA LEU A 81 -5.76 9.03 2.55
C LEU A 81 -5.75 9.52 1.11
N ALA A 82 -5.16 10.71 0.84
CA ALA A 82 -4.94 11.16 -0.52
C ALA A 82 -4.02 10.18 -1.27
N GLN A 83 -4.33 9.93 -2.54
CA GLN A 83 -3.46 9.15 -3.41
C GLN A 83 -2.45 10.04 -4.15
N PRO A 84 -1.30 9.51 -4.57
CA PRO A 84 -0.87 8.11 -4.45
C PRO A 84 -0.49 7.73 -3.02
N PHE A 85 -0.59 6.45 -2.72
CA PHE A 85 0.03 5.85 -1.54
C PHE A 85 1.52 5.60 -1.80
N ARG A 86 2.20 4.84 -0.93
CA ARG A 86 3.64 4.60 -1.06
C ARG A 86 4.00 3.65 -2.20
N THR A 87 3.15 2.68 -2.45
CA THR A 87 3.39 1.62 -3.43
C THR A 87 2.33 1.52 -4.50
N LEU A 88 1.18 2.14 -4.31
CA LEU A 88 0.09 2.06 -5.28
C LEU A 88 -0.72 3.36 -5.42
N ALA A 89 -1.34 3.48 -6.58
CA ALA A 89 -2.39 4.45 -6.90
C ALA A 89 -3.40 3.79 -7.84
N HIS A 90 -4.69 3.94 -7.57
CA HIS A 90 -5.76 3.37 -8.40
C HIS A 90 -7.09 4.08 -8.19
N ASN A 91 -8.03 3.84 -9.11
CA ASN A 91 -9.40 4.35 -9.02
C ASN A 91 -10.43 3.25 -8.70
N GLY A 92 -9.97 2.03 -8.45
CA GLY A 92 -10.86 0.91 -8.15
C GLY A 92 -11.35 0.91 -6.71
N GLU A 93 -12.27 0.01 -6.42
CA GLU A 93 -12.75 -0.32 -5.08
C GLU A 93 -12.28 -1.73 -4.71
N ILE A 94 -11.95 -1.94 -3.44
CA ILE A 94 -11.50 -3.24 -2.94
C ILE A 94 -12.62 -3.84 -2.09
N ASN A 95 -13.20 -4.91 -2.61
CA ASN A 95 -14.24 -5.66 -1.91
C ASN A 95 -13.65 -6.58 -0.84
N THR A 96 -14.50 -7.08 0.06
CA THR A 96 -14.12 -8.05 1.11
C THR A 96 -13.04 -7.56 2.10
N LEU A 97 -12.90 -6.25 2.26
CA LEU A 97 -11.88 -5.61 3.10
C LEU A 97 -11.85 -6.17 4.53
N LYS A 98 -13.01 -6.31 5.18
CA LYS A 98 -13.12 -6.75 6.58
C LYS A 98 -12.53 -8.15 6.80
N GLY A 99 -12.81 -9.08 5.89
CA GLY A 99 -12.25 -10.44 5.93
C GLY A 99 -10.73 -10.40 5.80
N ASN A 100 -10.22 -9.68 4.82
CA ASN A 100 -8.78 -9.55 4.57
C ASN A 100 -8.03 -8.88 5.74
N ILE A 101 -8.61 -7.86 6.37
CA ILE A 101 -8.06 -7.24 7.58
C ILE A 101 -7.99 -8.25 8.72
N ASN A 102 -9.04 -9.05 8.94
CA ASN A 102 -9.06 -10.05 10.01
C ASN A 102 -8.02 -11.14 9.78
N TRP A 103 -7.86 -11.63 8.55
CA TRP A 103 -6.80 -12.57 8.19
C TRP A 103 -5.41 -11.99 8.45
N MET A 104 -5.18 -10.72 8.10
CA MET A 104 -3.90 -10.08 8.37
C MET A 104 -3.62 -9.94 9.86
N LYS A 105 -4.62 -9.62 10.67
CA LYS A 105 -4.48 -9.57 12.15
C LYS A 105 -4.09 -10.91 12.76
N ILE A 106 -4.62 -12.02 12.23
CA ILE A 106 -4.25 -13.36 12.67
C ILE A 106 -2.80 -13.65 12.26
N HIS A 107 -2.46 -13.37 10.98
CA HIS A 107 -1.11 -13.58 10.47
C HIS A 107 -0.06 -12.77 11.24
N GLU A 108 -0.38 -11.57 11.70
CA GLU A 108 0.54 -10.73 12.48
C GLU A 108 1.01 -11.39 13.78
N GLN A 109 0.22 -12.29 14.38
CA GLN A 109 0.56 -12.94 15.64
C GLN A 109 1.76 -13.88 15.48
N ASP A 110 1.82 -14.59 14.36
CA ASP A 110 2.85 -15.59 14.07
C ASP A 110 3.88 -15.11 13.03
N MET A 111 3.80 -13.83 12.65
CA MET A 111 4.66 -13.26 11.64
C MET A 111 6.13 -13.28 12.09
N SER A 112 6.98 -13.91 11.30
CA SER A 112 8.41 -13.97 11.50
C SER A 112 9.18 -13.76 10.19
N SER A 113 10.38 -13.21 10.28
CA SER A 113 11.27 -13.04 9.12
C SER A 113 12.68 -12.76 9.58
N SER A 114 13.64 -13.42 8.96
CA SER A 114 15.08 -13.17 9.17
C SER A 114 15.58 -11.88 8.52
N LEU A 115 14.76 -11.27 7.66
CA LEU A 115 15.12 -10.06 6.93
C LEU A 115 14.89 -8.78 7.74
N PHE A 116 14.03 -8.81 8.76
CA PHE A 116 13.73 -7.67 9.61
C PHE A 116 14.43 -7.78 10.97
N LYS A 117 14.97 -6.67 11.45
CA LYS A 117 15.64 -6.60 12.75
C LYS A 117 14.67 -6.85 13.91
N ASN A 118 13.43 -6.33 13.77
CA ASN A 118 12.39 -6.52 14.77
C ASN A 118 10.99 -6.47 14.15
N VAL A 119 10.44 -7.64 13.89
CA VAL A 119 9.10 -7.81 13.31
C VAL A 119 7.99 -7.15 14.16
N LYS A 120 8.13 -7.10 15.49
CA LYS A 120 7.14 -6.45 16.37
C LYS A 120 7.01 -4.92 16.13
N ASN A 121 8.03 -4.29 15.56
CA ASN A 121 7.94 -2.88 15.21
C ASN A 121 7.09 -2.63 13.95
N LEU A 122 6.86 -3.67 13.15
CA LEU A 122 6.04 -3.59 11.94
C LEU A 122 4.54 -3.65 12.25
N GLN A 123 4.19 -4.10 13.45
CA GLN A 123 2.80 -4.28 13.88
C GLN A 123 2.21 -3.00 14.47
N PRO A 124 0.92 -2.72 14.24
CA PRO A 124 0.06 -3.43 13.30
C PRO A 124 0.49 -3.11 11.85
N VAL A 125 0.36 -4.09 10.97
CA VAL A 125 0.71 -3.92 9.54
C VAL A 125 -0.26 -2.93 8.91
N ILE A 126 -1.55 -3.21 9.02
CA ILE A 126 -2.60 -2.34 8.49
C ILE A 126 -2.86 -1.21 9.48
N ARG A 127 -2.64 0.01 9.02
CA ARG A 127 -2.84 1.25 9.81
C ARG A 127 -3.84 2.20 9.18
N SER A 128 -4.18 1.96 7.92
CA SER A 128 -5.13 2.79 7.20
C SER A 128 -6.56 2.39 7.53
N THR A 129 -7.44 3.37 7.46
CA THR A 129 -8.89 3.19 7.55
C THR A 129 -9.53 2.96 6.19
N SER A 130 -8.81 3.25 5.09
CA SER A 130 -9.28 3.02 3.73
C SER A 130 -8.85 1.64 3.21
N ASP A 131 -9.61 1.11 2.26
CA ASP A 131 -9.32 -0.14 1.56
C ASP A 131 -7.97 -0.09 0.83
N SER A 132 -7.76 0.96 0.06
CA SER A 132 -6.54 1.20 -0.71
C SER A 132 -5.31 1.36 0.19
N GLY A 133 -5.45 2.11 1.29
CA GLY A 133 -4.37 2.26 2.26
C GLY A 133 -4.05 0.97 3.01
N ALA A 134 -5.06 0.13 3.29
CA ALA A 134 -4.85 -1.19 3.86
C ALA A 134 -4.07 -2.10 2.89
N LEU A 135 -4.46 -2.11 1.61
CA LEU A 135 -3.75 -2.85 0.57
C LEU A 135 -2.31 -2.36 0.42
N ASP A 136 -2.09 -1.05 0.37
CA ASP A 136 -0.75 -0.44 0.28
C ASP A 136 0.15 -0.88 1.44
N ASN A 137 -0.37 -0.92 2.66
CA ASN A 137 0.40 -1.33 3.83
C ASN A 137 0.86 -2.79 3.75
N VAL A 138 0.00 -3.69 3.28
CA VAL A 138 0.35 -5.11 3.12
C VAL A 138 1.28 -5.31 1.93
N PHE A 139 1.03 -4.64 0.82
CA PHE A 139 1.88 -4.69 -0.37
C PHE A 139 3.31 -4.24 -0.04
N GLU A 140 3.46 -3.12 0.65
CA GLU A 140 4.73 -2.57 1.09
C GLU A 140 5.50 -3.57 1.98
N LEU A 141 4.82 -4.17 2.98
CA LEU A 141 5.41 -5.20 3.83
C LEU A 141 5.97 -6.37 3.02
N LEU A 142 5.20 -6.88 2.08
CA LEU A 142 5.59 -8.02 1.25
C LEU A 142 6.77 -7.70 0.33
N VAL A 143 6.84 -6.49 -0.22
CA VAL A 143 8.01 -6.02 -1.00
C VAL A 143 9.25 -6.00 -0.13
N HIS A 144 9.17 -5.42 1.06
CA HIS A 144 10.31 -5.34 1.98
C HIS A 144 10.67 -6.69 2.60
N SER A 145 9.75 -7.66 2.60
CA SER A 145 10.05 -9.06 2.95
C SER A 145 10.75 -9.84 1.84
N GLY A 146 11.16 -9.18 0.76
CA GLY A 146 11.95 -9.75 -0.32
C GLY A 146 11.14 -10.38 -1.45
N LYS A 147 9.82 -10.30 -1.44
CA LYS A 147 8.98 -10.80 -2.53
C LYS A 147 9.00 -9.84 -3.73
N LEU A 148 8.91 -10.39 -4.93
CA LEU A 148 8.85 -9.59 -6.15
C LEU A 148 7.49 -8.87 -6.27
N ALA A 149 7.50 -7.59 -6.55
CA ALA A 149 6.28 -6.78 -6.67
C ALA A 149 5.25 -7.35 -7.69
N PRO A 150 5.64 -7.86 -8.87
CA PRO A 150 4.68 -8.51 -9.78
C PRO A 150 4.02 -9.75 -9.17
N LEU A 151 4.77 -10.55 -8.42
CA LEU A 151 4.21 -11.71 -7.74
C LEU A 151 3.21 -11.29 -6.64
N ILE A 152 3.56 -10.26 -5.86
CA ILE A 152 2.66 -9.72 -4.83
C ILE A 152 1.36 -9.22 -5.47
N LYS A 153 1.45 -8.50 -6.60
CA LYS A 153 0.27 -8.04 -7.34
C LYS A 153 -0.62 -9.22 -7.74
N LEU A 154 -0.06 -10.28 -8.29
CA LEU A 154 -0.82 -11.48 -8.66
C LEU A 154 -1.45 -12.20 -7.46
N MET A 155 -0.76 -12.20 -6.32
CA MET A 155 -1.26 -12.81 -5.09
C MET A 155 -2.41 -11.99 -4.47
N MET A 156 -2.28 -10.68 -4.43
CA MET A 156 -3.23 -9.80 -3.72
C MET A 156 -4.38 -9.34 -4.61
N ILE A 157 -4.15 -9.25 -5.92
CA ILE A 157 -5.13 -8.78 -6.91
C ILE A 157 -5.11 -9.79 -8.06
N PRO A 158 -5.68 -10.99 -7.87
CA PRO A 158 -5.71 -11.99 -8.92
C PRO A 158 -6.59 -11.52 -10.07
N ASP A 159 -6.18 -11.86 -11.31
CA ASP A 159 -6.97 -11.56 -12.48
C ASP A 159 -8.27 -12.39 -12.45
N ALA A 160 -9.38 -11.74 -12.79
CA ALA A 160 -10.64 -12.44 -12.96
C ALA A 160 -10.56 -13.40 -14.15
N TRP A 161 -10.85 -14.67 -13.94
CA TRP A 161 -10.87 -15.66 -15.01
C TRP A 161 -12.06 -16.59 -14.89
N SER A 162 -12.44 -17.20 -16.00
CA SER A 162 -13.44 -18.25 -16.05
C SER A 162 -12.90 -19.43 -16.84
N LYS A 163 -13.54 -20.60 -16.74
CA LYS A 163 -13.19 -21.79 -17.54
C LYS A 163 -13.23 -21.52 -19.05
N ARG A 164 -13.91 -20.45 -19.49
CA ARG A 164 -14.00 -20.01 -20.88
C ARG A 164 -12.88 -19.04 -21.27
N SER A 165 -12.15 -18.48 -20.31
CA SER A 165 -11.06 -17.52 -20.56
C SER A 165 -9.83 -18.27 -21.04
N LYS A 166 -9.45 -18.07 -22.31
CA LYS A 166 -8.23 -18.62 -22.90
C LYS A 166 -7.01 -17.71 -22.74
N THR A 167 -7.20 -16.53 -22.15
CA THR A 167 -6.18 -15.47 -22.09
C THR A 167 -5.34 -15.49 -20.84
N VAL A 168 -5.81 -16.13 -19.77
CA VAL A 168 -5.09 -16.18 -18.49
C VAL A 168 -4.23 -17.45 -18.44
N PRO A 169 -2.91 -17.35 -18.28
CA PRO A 169 -2.03 -18.51 -18.16
C PRO A 169 -2.42 -19.42 -17.00
N LYS A 170 -2.20 -20.73 -17.14
CA LYS A 170 -2.61 -21.72 -16.15
C LYS A 170 -1.99 -21.48 -14.77
N ASN A 171 -0.72 -21.11 -14.72
CA ASN A 171 -0.04 -20.76 -13.46
C ASN A 171 -0.65 -19.55 -12.75
N HIS A 172 -1.24 -18.58 -13.48
CA HIS A 172 -1.99 -17.46 -12.89
C HIS A 172 -3.35 -17.93 -12.38
N GLN A 173 -4.00 -18.86 -13.09
CA GLN A 173 -5.26 -19.48 -12.64
C GLN A 173 -5.04 -20.25 -11.34
N ASP A 174 -4.00 -21.05 -11.26
CA ASP A 174 -3.65 -21.84 -10.08
C ASP A 174 -3.36 -20.93 -8.88
N LEU A 175 -2.69 -19.80 -9.09
CA LEU A 175 -2.43 -18.81 -8.05
C LEU A 175 -3.73 -18.16 -7.54
N SER A 176 -4.68 -17.89 -8.43
CA SER A 176 -5.97 -17.29 -8.05
C SER A 176 -6.88 -18.28 -7.33
N LEU A 177 -6.75 -19.59 -7.59
CA LEU A 177 -7.51 -20.63 -6.88
C LEU A 177 -7.16 -20.70 -5.40
N ILE A 178 -5.94 -20.35 -5.00
CA ILE A 178 -5.53 -20.27 -3.58
C ILE A 178 -6.33 -19.21 -2.82
N HIS A 179 -6.86 -18.20 -3.53
CA HIS A 179 -7.61 -17.09 -2.97
C HIS A 179 -9.14 -17.19 -3.16
N ILE A 180 -9.62 -18.22 -3.87
CA ILE A 180 -11.07 -18.48 -3.99
C ILE A 180 -11.52 -19.22 -2.73
N SER A 181 -11.65 -18.49 -1.67
CA SER A 181 -12.28 -19.01 -0.46
C SER A 181 -13.79 -18.82 -0.43
N GLU A 182 -14.42 -18.24 -1.44
CA GLU A 182 -15.89 -18.33 -1.63
C GLU A 182 -16.31 -17.69 -2.97
N PRO A 183 -17.26 -18.28 -3.70
CA PRO A 183 -17.87 -17.60 -4.82
C PRO A 183 -18.65 -16.40 -4.26
N THR A 184 -18.25 -15.19 -4.66
CA THR A 184 -19.08 -14.02 -4.46
C THR A 184 -20.42 -14.27 -5.14
N ARG A 185 -21.45 -14.53 -4.35
CA ARG A 185 -22.83 -14.50 -4.87
C ARG A 185 -23.07 -13.07 -5.37
N PRO A 186 -23.55 -12.91 -6.61
CA PRO A 186 -24.05 -11.62 -7.02
C PRO A 186 -25.17 -11.26 -6.04
N MET A 187 -25.06 -10.12 -5.38
CA MET A 187 -26.22 -9.55 -4.71
C MET A 187 -27.16 -9.07 -5.79
N ASN A 188 -28.28 -9.79 -5.91
CA ASN A 188 -29.42 -9.34 -6.70
C ASN A 188 -30.07 -8.14 -6.01
#